data_a5f1cb6651e8148e1d4819f04f194293
#
_entry.id   a5f1cb6651e8148e1d4819f04f194293
#
_cell.length_a   1.000
_cell.length_b   1.000
_cell.length_c   1.000
_cell.angle_alpha   90.00
_cell.angle_beta   90.00
_cell.angle_gamma   90.00
#
_symmetry.space_group_name_H-M   'P 1'
#
loop_
_entity.id
_entity.type
_entity.pdbx_description
1 polymer ?
#
loop_
_entity_poly.entity_id
_entity_poly.type
_entity_poly.pdbx_seq_one_letter_code
_entity_poly.pdbx_strand_id
1 'polypeptide(L)'
;MSDKTAQLKAFERLLVIMDELREQCPWDKKQTMESLRHLTIEEVYELGDAILDHDLDEVKKELGDVLLHIVFYSKIGSETKAFDIADVCHSICDKLVERHPHIYGNVKVENEEDVKRNWEQLKLKEGKKSVLEGVPRSLPAMVKANRIQDKVAGVGFDWEQPEQVFEKVEEELAELKSEIAKGNKDTIENEFGDVLFSMINYARFLKINPENALERTNKKFIKRFQYLESKSKALDKPLKDMTLAEMDVFWEEAKSL
;
A
#
# COMPACT_ATOMS: atom_id res chain seq x y z
N MET A 1 -8.93 25.73 -14.98
CA MET A 1 -9.59 24.45 -15.31
C MET A 1 -8.66 23.70 -16.23
N SER A 2 -8.40 22.43 -15.97
CA SER A 2 -7.59 21.62 -16.89
C SER A 2 -8.35 21.42 -18.21
N ASP A 3 -7.64 21.53 -19.32
CA ASP A 3 -8.22 21.33 -20.65
C ASP A 3 -8.50 19.85 -20.89
N LYS A 4 -9.75 19.43 -20.76
CA LYS A 4 -10.18 18.04 -20.99
C LYS A 4 -9.81 17.55 -22.40
N THR A 5 -9.84 18.44 -23.39
CA THR A 5 -9.50 18.07 -24.77
C THR A 5 -8.01 17.71 -24.88
N ALA A 6 -7.15 18.47 -24.23
CA ALA A 6 -5.71 18.17 -24.19
C ALA A 6 -5.43 16.85 -23.46
N GLN A 7 -6.14 16.58 -22.36
CA GLN A 7 -6.02 15.32 -21.63
C GLN A 7 -6.45 14.11 -22.46
N LEU A 8 -7.59 14.21 -23.15
CA LEU A 8 -8.07 13.15 -24.03
C LEU A 8 -7.10 12.87 -25.18
N LYS A 9 -6.56 13.91 -25.82
CA LYS A 9 -5.55 13.77 -26.88
C LYS A 9 -4.25 13.12 -26.37
N ALA A 10 -3.81 13.47 -25.17
CA ALA A 10 -2.63 12.84 -24.56
C ALA A 10 -2.85 11.35 -24.30
N PHE A 11 -4.03 10.98 -23.80
CA PHE A 11 -4.40 9.59 -23.58
C PHE A 11 -4.54 8.81 -24.91
N GLU A 12 -5.19 9.40 -25.93
CA GLU A 12 -5.26 8.83 -27.29
C GLU A 12 -3.86 8.54 -27.84
N ARG A 13 -2.93 9.51 -27.70
CA ARG A 13 -1.53 9.31 -28.11
C ARG A 13 -0.87 8.12 -27.41
N LEU A 14 -1.12 7.90 -26.11
CA LEU A 14 -0.60 6.75 -25.36
C LEU A 14 -1.14 5.44 -25.94
N LEU A 15 -2.42 5.38 -26.28
CA LEU A 15 -3.03 4.18 -26.88
C LEU A 15 -2.40 3.86 -28.23
N VAL A 16 -2.20 4.87 -29.09
CA VAL A 16 -1.54 4.69 -30.40
C VAL A 16 -0.11 4.16 -30.23
N ILE A 17 0.66 4.77 -29.31
CA ILE A 17 2.03 4.30 -29.03
C ILE A 17 2.04 2.86 -28.53
N MET A 18 1.10 2.48 -27.66
CA MET A 18 0.99 1.10 -27.19
C MET A 18 0.69 0.11 -28.31
N ASP A 19 -0.19 0.48 -29.25
CA ASP A 19 -0.49 -0.34 -30.42
C ASP A 19 0.76 -0.54 -31.29
N GLU A 20 1.51 0.53 -31.55
CA GLU A 20 2.77 0.48 -32.32
C GLU A 20 3.84 -0.37 -31.63
N LEU A 21 4.03 -0.19 -30.33
CA LEU A 21 4.99 -0.98 -29.53
C LEU A 21 4.60 -2.47 -29.54
N ARG A 22 3.35 -2.75 -29.32
CA ARG A 22 2.85 -4.14 -29.33
C ARG A 22 3.01 -4.81 -30.70
N GLU A 23 2.90 -4.03 -31.78
CA GLU A 23 3.08 -4.55 -33.13
C GLU A 23 4.56 -4.64 -33.54
N GLN A 24 5.43 -3.73 -33.12
CA GLN A 24 6.76 -3.57 -33.71
C GLN A 24 7.91 -3.91 -32.77
N CYS A 25 7.76 -3.69 -31.45
CA CYS A 25 8.83 -3.93 -30.49
C CYS A 25 8.94 -5.41 -30.13
N PRO A 26 10.12 -6.05 -30.32
CA PRO A 26 10.31 -7.48 -30.01
C PRO A 26 10.12 -7.82 -28.52
N TRP A 27 10.33 -6.87 -27.61
CA TRP A 27 10.15 -7.07 -26.19
C TRP A 27 8.66 -6.98 -25.84
N ASP A 28 7.96 -5.93 -26.28
CA ASP A 28 6.55 -5.72 -25.99
C ASP A 28 5.67 -6.85 -26.57
N LYS A 29 5.96 -7.33 -27.77
CA LYS A 29 5.26 -8.48 -28.40
C LYS A 29 5.22 -9.74 -27.53
N LYS A 30 6.26 -9.97 -26.73
CA LYS A 30 6.41 -11.19 -25.91
C LYS A 30 5.75 -11.08 -24.55
N GLN A 31 5.35 -9.89 -24.14
CA GLN A 31 4.80 -9.70 -22.80
C GLN A 31 3.42 -10.35 -22.69
N THR A 32 3.18 -10.93 -21.51
CA THR A 32 1.89 -11.48 -21.08
C THR A 32 1.45 -10.79 -19.79
N MET A 33 0.22 -11.01 -19.36
CA MET A 33 -0.26 -10.49 -18.08
C MET A 33 0.63 -10.97 -16.93
N GLU A 34 1.07 -12.23 -16.97
CA GLU A 34 1.94 -12.83 -15.95
C GLU A 34 3.34 -12.22 -15.97
N SER A 35 3.92 -11.99 -17.15
CA SER A 35 5.27 -11.42 -17.25
C SER A 35 5.34 -9.96 -16.80
N LEU A 36 4.26 -9.20 -16.97
CA LEU A 36 4.18 -7.79 -16.52
C LEU A 36 3.83 -7.65 -15.04
N ARG A 37 3.28 -8.70 -14.40
CA ARG A 37 2.75 -8.61 -13.04
C ARG A 37 3.78 -8.10 -12.03
N HIS A 38 5.01 -8.59 -12.07
CA HIS A 38 6.04 -8.17 -11.11
C HIS A 38 6.48 -6.72 -11.34
N LEU A 39 6.60 -6.29 -12.61
CA LEU A 39 6.92 -4.91 -12.96
C LEU A 39 5.82 -3.95 -12.46
N THR A 40 4.55 -4.31 -12.65
CA THR A 40 3.44 -3.49 -12.13
C THR A 40 3.51 -3.30 -10.59
N ILE A 41 3.94 -4.33 -9.86
CA ILE A 41 4.11 -4.24 -8.40
C ILE A 41 5.27 -3.29 -8.07
N GLU A 42 6.36 -3.34 -8.83
CA GLU A 42 7.52 -2.47 -8.71
C GLU A 42 7.12 -1.01 -8.89
N GLU A 43 6.46 -0.65 -10.00
CA GLU A 43 5.97 0.72 -10.26
C GLU A 43 5.04 1.25 -9.16
N VAL A 44 4.19 0.38 -8.59
CA VAL A 44 3.31 0.77 -7.48
C VAL A 44 4.10 1.08 -6.21
N TYR A 45 5.20 0.36 -5.93
CA TYR A 45 6.08 0.66 -4.80
C TYR A 45 6.90 1.93 -5.05
N GLU A 46 7.42 2.14 -6.26
CA GLU A 46 8.15 3.36 -6.65
C GLU A 46 7.25 4.60 -6.54
N LEU A 47 6.00 4.50 -7.01
CA LEU A 47 4.99 5.54 -6.76
C LEU A 47 4.77 5.78 -5.26
N GLY A 48 4.70 4.72 -4.46
CA GLY A 48 4.57 4.80 -3.01
C GLY A 48 5.73 5.58 -2.37
N ASP A 49 6.95 5.30 -2.79
CA ASP A 49 8.17 5.97 -2.33
C ASP A 49 8.20 7.45 -2.71
N ALA A 50 7.91 7.78 -3.97
CA ALA A 50 7.83 9.15 -4.45
C ALA A 50 6.79 9.99 -3.68
N ILE A 51 5.64 9.39 -3.32
CA ILE A 51 4.61 10.05 -2.49
C ILE A 51 5.13 10.32 -1.08
N LEU A 52 5.84 9.36 -0.45
CA LEU A 52 6.39 9.52 0.90
C LEU A 52 7.52 10.55 0.95
N ASP A 53 8.27 10.68 -0.13
CA ASP A 53 9.36 11.63 -0.28
C ASP A 53 8.87 13.04 -0.71
N HIS A 54 7.57 13.18 -0.99
CA HIS A 54 6.94 14.43 -1.49
C HIS A 54 7.55 14.94 -2.80
N ASP A 55 8.11 14.04 -3.62
CA ASP A 55 8.69 14.37 -4.92
C ASP A 55 7.61 14.31 -6.01
N LEU A 56 6.99 15.48 -6.31
CA LEU A 56 5.91 15.56 -7.30
C LEU A 56 6.37 15.29 -8.74
N ASP A 57 7.63 15.50 -9.07
CA ASP A 57 8.16 15.18 -10.38
C ASP A 57 8.32 13.68 -10.55
N GLU A 58 8.80 12.99 -9.52
CA GLU A 58 8.86 11.54 -9.50
C GLU A 58 7.45 10.91 -9.45
N VAL A 59 6.55 11.42 -8.59
CA VAL A 59 5.12 10.98 -8.59
C VAL A 59 4.50 11.04 -9.99
N LYS A 60 4.80 12.09 -10.77
CA LYS A 60 4.29 12.21 -12.14
C LYS A 60 4.82 11.12 -13.06
N LYS A 61 6.10 10.73 -12.94
CA LYS A 61 6.71 9.65 -13.73
C LYS A 61 6.10 8.32 -13.38
N GLU A 62 6.09 7.98 -12.10
CA GLU A 62 5.57 6.70 -11.62
C GLU A 62 4.07 6.52 -11.91
N LEU A 63 3.28 7.61 -11.87
CA LEU A 63 1.90 7.59 -12.35
C LEU A 63 1.83 7.28 -13.86
N GLY A 64 2.81 7.73 -14.64
CA GLY A 64 2.93 7.40 -16.06
C GLY A 64 3.19 5.91 -16.27
N ASP A 65 4.09 5.31 -15.49
CA ASP A 65 4.48 3.91 -15.59
C ASP A 65 3.35 2.98 -15.12
N VAL A 66 2.66 3.31 -14.02
CA VAL A 66 1.43 2.60 -13.61
C VAL A 66 0.34 2.71 -14.70
N LEU A 67 0.15 3.89 -15.32
CA LEU A 67 -0.81 4.08 -16.40
C LEU A 67 -0.43 3.27 -17.66
N LEU A 68 0.86 3.21 -17.99
CA LEU A 68 1.39 2.38 -19.06
C LEU A 68 0.99 0.91 -18.85
N HIS A 69 1.18 0.37 -17.66
CA HIS A 69 0.81 -1.00 -17.33
C HIS A 69 -0.70 -1.25 -17.47
N ILE A 70 -1.55 -0.29 -17.06
CA ILE A 70 -3.01 -0.38 -17.24
C ILE A 70 -3.37 -0.48 -18.72
N VAL A 71 -2.78 0.37 -19.57
CA VAL A 71 -3.01 0.36 -21.01
C VAL A 71 -2.47 -0.93 -21.64
N PHE A 72 -1.31 -1.39 -21.21
CA PHE A 72 -0.70 -2.62 -21.71
C PHE A 72 -1.55 -3.86 -21.41
N TYR A 73 -2.03 -4.02 -20.18
CA TYR A 73 -2.95 -5.11 -19.84
C TYR A 73 -4.24 -5.04 -20.66
N SER A 74 -4.77 -3.84 -20.89
CA SER A 74 -5.97 -3.65 -21.70
C SER A 74 -5.73 -4.00 -23.16
N LYS A 75 -4.54 -3.71 -23.69
CA LYS A 75 -4.11 -4.11 -25.03
C LYS A 75 -4.02 -5.64 -25.15
N ILE A 76 -3.38 -6.31 -24.21
CA ILE A 76 -3.32 -7.78 -24.17
C ILE A 76 -4.72 -8.40 -24.07
N GLY A 77 -5.60 -7.82 -23.24
CA GLY A 77 -6.99 -8.25 -23.12
C GLY A 77 -7.77 -8.15 -24.42
N SER A 78 -7.54 -7.07 -25.19
CA SER A 78 -8.19 -6.84 -26.47
C SER A 78 -7.78 -7.85 -27.56
N GLU A 79 -6.55 -8.35 -27.52
CA GLU A 79 -6.05 -9.37 -28.45
C GLU A 79 -6.82 -10.69 -28.35
N THR A 80 -7.30 -11.01 -27.15
CA THR A 80 -8.15 -12.19 -26.88
C THR A 80 -9.64 -11.87 -26.93
N LYS A 81 -10.03 -10.61 -27.22
CA LYS A 81 -11.42 -10.11 -27.17
C LYS A 81 -12.08 -10.30 -25.82
N ALA A 82 -11.31 -10.30 -24.74
CA ALA A 82 -11.81 -10.43 -23.38
C ALA A 82 -12.31 -9.09 -22.83
N PHE A 83 -11.54 -8.04 -23.01
CA PHE A 83 -11.85 -6.64 -22.64
C PHE A 83 -10.83 -5.69 -23.30
N ASP A 84 -11.15 -4.43 -23.36
CA ASP A 84 -10.25 -3.34 -23.79
C ASP A 84 -10.20 -2.21 -22.74
N ILE A 85 -9.51 -1.12 -23.07
CA ILE A 85 -9.38 0.03 -22.16
C ILE A 85 -10.72 0.76 -21.94
N ALA A 86 -11.63 0.72 -22.91
CA ALA A 86 -12.95 1.32 -22.75
C ALA A 86 -13.78 0.53 -21.73
N ASP A 87 -13.73 -0.80 -21.78
CA ASP A 87 -14.38 -1.66 -20.80
C ASP A 87 -13.86 -1.41 -19.38
N VAL A 88 -12.52 -1.27 -19.24
CA VAL A 88 -11.88 -0.94 -17.94
C VAL A 88 -12.39 0.41 -17.42
N CYS A 89 -12.43 1.43 -18.27
CA CYS A 89 -12.91 2.77 -17.91
C CYS A 89 -14.39 2.76 -17.55
N HIS A 90 -15.25 2.12 -18.36
CA HIS A 90 -16.68 2.05 -18.08
C HIS A 90 -16.95 1.29 -16.78
N SER A 91 -16.32 0.13 -16.59
CA SER A 91 -16.48 -0.66 -15.36
C SER A 91 -16.15 0.13 -14.09
N ILE A 92 -15.05 0.90 -14.10
CA ILE A 92 -14.73 1.72 -12.92
C ILE A 92 -15.67 2.91 -12.76
N CYS A 93 -16.11 3.55 -13.86
CA CYS A 93 -17.07 4.64 -13.81
C CYS A 93 -18.40 4.19 -13.21
N ASP A 94 -18.96 3.08 -13.70
CA ASP A 94 -20.23 2.53 -13.23
C ASP A 94 -20.15 2.19 -11.74
N LYS A 95 -19.07 1.52 -11.34
CA LYS A 95 -18.81 1.20 -9.94
C LYS A 95 -18.70 2.45 -9.05
N LEU A 96 -18.08 3.53 -9.55
CA LEU A 96 -17.99 4.79 -8.79
C LEU A 96 -19.35 5.46 -8.66
N VAL A 97 -20.16 5.49 -9.71
CA VAL A 97 -21.54 6.03 -9.69
C VAL A 97 -22.39 5.26 -8.70
N GLU A 98 -22.41 3.92 -8.77
CA GLU A 98 -23.18 3.06 -7.88
C GLU A 98 -22.78 3.22 -6.40
N ARG A 99 -21.49 3.42 -6.12
CA ARG A 99 -20.97 3.52 -4.74
C ARG A 99 -20.99 4.93 -4.17
N HIS A 100 -21.41 5.92 -4.95
CA HIS A 100 -21.56 7.30 -4.47
C HIS A 100 -23.02 7.79 -4.64
N PRO A 101 -24.02 7.10 -4.06
CA PRO A 101 -25.44 7.48 -4.19
C PRO A 101 -25.74 8.83 -3.52
N HIS A 102 -24.85 9.35 -2.71
CA HIS A 102 -24.91 10.70 -2.14
C HIS A 102 -24.50 11.79 -3.15
N ILE A 103 -23.83 11.44 -4.26
CA ILE A 103 -23.48 12.37 -5.35
C ILE A 103 -24.39 12.16 -6.56
N TYR A 104 -24.65 10.90 -6.94
CA TYR A 104 -25.36 10.52 -8.16
C TYR A 104 -26.80 10.04 -7.92
N GLY A 105 -27.25 10.01 -6.67
CA GLY A 105 -28.59 9.58 -6.25
C GLY A 105 -29.15 10.49 -5.17
N ASN A 106 -30.00 9.91 -4.28
CA ASN A 106 -30.77 10.67 -3.30
C ASN A 106 -30.37 10.39 -1.83
N VAL A 107 -29.27 9.68 -1.59
CA VAL A 107 -28.77 9.38 -0.24
C VAL A 107 -28.12 10.63 0.36
N LYS A 108 -28.48 10.96 1.60
CA LYS A 108 -27.82 12.05 2.34
C LYS A 108 -26.76 11.46 3.24
N VAL A 109 -25.61 12.12 3.32
CA VAL A 109 -24.50 11.83 4.23
C VAL A 109 -24.10 13.13 4.91
N GLU A 110 -23.70 13.06 6.16
CA GLU A 110 -23.31 14.24 6.95
C GLU A 110 -21.81 14.33 7.13
N ASN A 111 -21.11 13.20 7.07
CA ASN A 111 -19.68 13.11 7.32
C ASN A 111 -19.01 11.95 6.54
N GLU A 112 -17.70 11.84 6.68
CA GLU A 112 -16.89 10.82 6.01
C GLU A 112 -17.22 9.40 6.54
N GLU A 113 -17.54 9.26 7.81
CA GLU A 113 -17.89 7.99 8.45
C GLU A 113 -19.17 7.40 7.82
N ASP A 114 -20.17 8.26 7.55
CA ASP A 114 -21.40 7.84 6.86
C ASP A 114 -21.11 7.33 5.45
N VAL A 115 -20.19 7.99 4.73
CA VAL A 115 -19.78 7.54 3.40
C VAL A 115 -19.10 6.17 3.47
N LYS A 116 -18.17 5.97 4.41
CA LYS A 116 -17.46 4.68 4.61
C LYS A 116 -18.45 3.56 4.97
N ARG A 117 -19.36 3.83 5.91
CA ARG A 117 -20.38 2.86 6.33
C ARG A 117 -21.31 2.47 5.18
N ASN A 118 -21.81 3.44 4.42
CA ASN A 118 -22.64 3.18 3.25
C ASN A 118 -21.88 2.36 2.20
N TRP A 119 -20.62 2.63 2.00
CA TRP A 119 -19.77 1.92 1.04
C TRP A 119 -19.60 0.43 1.39
N GLU A 120 -19.35 0.10 2.66
CA GLU A 120 -19.27 -1.31 3.08
C GLU A 120 -20.64 -2.01 3.00
N GLN A 121 -21.74 -1.32 3.32
CA GLN A 121 -23.10 -1.87 3.15
C GLN A 121 -23.45 -2.14 1.69
N LEU A 122 -23.07 -1.25 0.77
CA LEU A 122 -23.29 -1.45 -0.66
C LEU A 122 -22.51 -2.65 -1.18
N LYS A 123 -21.25 -2.82 -0.76
CA LYS A 123 -20.45 -4.01 -1.11
C LYS A 123 -21.06 -5.33 -0.63
N LEU A 124 -21.70 -5.34 0.54
CA LEU A 124 -22.42 -6.52 1.02
C LEU A 124 -23.64 -6.85 0.15
N LYS A 125 -24.36 -5.82 -0.33
CA LYS A 125 -25.49 -5.99 -1.27
C LYS A 125 -25.09 -6.51 -2.64
N GLU A 126 -23.83 -6.30 -3.06
CA GLU A 126 -23.26 -6.86 -4.30
C GLU A 126 -23.08 -8.41 -4.27
N GLY A 127 -23.64 -9.09 -3.26
CA GLY A 127 -23.66 -10.55 -3.16
C GLY A 127 -22.44 -11.16 -2.47
N LYS A 128 -21.64 -10.37 -1.76
CA LYS A 128 -20.53 -10.88 -0.97
C LYS A 128 -21.03 -11.70 0.22
N LYS A 129 -20.44 -12.89 0.39
CA LYS A 129 -20.77 -13.81 1.48
C LYS A 129 -20.10 -13.44 2.81
N SER A 130 -19.08 -12.60 2.78
CA SER A 130 -18.32 -12.17 3.97
C SER A 130 -17.84 -10.73 3.81
N VAL A 131 -17.80 -9.99 4.90
CA VAL A 131 -17.16 -8.67 4.99
C VAL A 131 -15.69 -8.74 4.56
N LEU A 132 -15.00 -9.82 4.88
CA LEU A 132 -13.58 -10.04 4.55
C LEU A 132 -13.39 -10.54 3.12
N GLU A 133 -14.46 -10.86 2.40
CA GLU A 133 -14.37 -11.17 0.97
C GLU A 133 -13.87 -9.95 0.19
N GLY A 134 -12.88 -10.17 -0.66
CA GLY A 134 -12.21 -9.09 -1.41
C GLY A 134 -11.03 -8.44 -0.66
N VAL A 135 -10.56 -9.01 0.45
CA VAL A 135 -9.20 -8.77 0.94
C VAL A 135 -8.24 -9.64 0.11
N PRO A 136 -7.37 -9.06 -0.71
CA PRO A 136 -6.49 -9.86 -1.55
C PRO A 136 -5.56 -10.74 -0.71
N ARG A 137 -5.46 -12.02 -1.08
CA ARG A 137 -4.60 -12.98 -0.35
C ARG A 137 -3.11 -12.65 -0.43
N SER A 138 -2.72 -11.99 -1.52
CA SER A 138 -1.32 -11.62 -1.83
C SER A 138 -0.86 -10.30 -1.21
N LEU A 139 -1.71 -9.59 -0.46
CA LEU A 139 -1.27 -8.37 0.24
C LEU A 139 -0.15 -8.69 1.23
N PRO A 140 0.85 -7.81 1.38
CA PRO A 140 1.80 -7.85 2.48
C PRO A 140 1.06 -7.93 3.83
N ALA A 141 1.63 -8.62 4.81
CA ALA A 141 0.92 -8.97 6.03
C ALA A 141 0.42 -7.74 6.81
N MET A 142 1.23 -6.68 6.91
CA MET A 142 0.86 -5.44 7.62
C MET A 142 -0.30 -4.72 6.92
N VAL A 143 -0.22 -4.54 5.60
CA VAL A 143 -1.28 -3.93 4.79
C VAL A 143 -2.57 -4.76 4.89
N LYS A 144 -2.44 -6.10 4.88
CA LYS A 144 -3.57 -7.03 5.02
C LYS A 144 -4.23 -6.90 6.38
N ALA A 145 -3.46 -6.87 7.48
CA ALA A 145 -3.98 -6.72 8.84
C ALA A 145 -4.75 -5.41 8.99
N ASN A 146 -4.16 -4.29 8.57
CA ASN A 146 -4.85 -2.99 8.57
C ASN A 146 -6.16 -3.05 7.78
N ARG A 147 -6.13 -3.65 6.58
CA ARG A 147 -7.32 -3.76 5.73
C ARG A 147 -8.42 -4.65 6.33
N ILE A 148 -8.06 -5.74 7.00
CA ILE A 148 -9.00 -6.61 7.73
C ILE A 148 -9.69 -5.79 8.82
N GLN A 149 -8.93 -5.09 9.64
CA GLN A 149 -9.44 -4.28 10.76
C GLN A 149 -10.37 -3.14 10.29
N ASP A 150 -9.99 -2.41 9.24
CA ASP A 150 -10.86 -1.40 8.64
C ASP A 150 -12.21 -1.97 8.18
N LYS A 151 -12.20 -3.17 7.61
CA LYS A 151 -13.41 -3.80 7.11
C LYS A 151 -14.36 -4.24 8.22
N VAL A 152 -13.82 -4.83 9.28
CA VAL A 152 -14.66 -5.29 10.41
C VAL A 152 -15.15 -4.11 11.24
N ALA A 153 -14.36 -3.06 11.39
CA ALA A 153 -14.79 -1.80 11.99
C ALA A 153 -15.97 -1.18 11.22
N GLY A 154 -15.94 -1.21 9.89
CA GLY A 154 -17.01 -0.69 9.03
C GLY A 154 -18.37 -1.39 9.19
N VAL A 155 -18.44 -2.55 9.85
CA VAL A 155 -19.68 -3.27 10.19
C VAL A 155 -19.98 -3.28 11.69
N GLY A 156 -19.25 -2.46 12.47
CA GLY A 156 -19.50 -2.28 13.90
C GLY A 156 -18.73 -3.25 14.81
N PHE A 157 -17.80 -4.06 14.28
CA PHE A 157 -16.90 -4.86 15.09
C PHE A 157 -15.62 -4.05 15.37
N ASP A 158 -15.71 -3.18 16.36
CA ASP A 158 -14.63 -2.26 16.74
C ASP A 158 -14.69 -1.91 18.22
N TRP A 159 -13.58 -1.43 18.76
CA TRP A 159 -13.48 -0.87 20.09
C TRP A 159 -14.12 0.53 20.15
N GLU A 160 -14.57 0.95 21.32
CA GLU A 160 -15.18 2.27 21.49
C GLU A 160 -14.14 3.37 21.74
N GLN A 161 -13.05 3.03 22.43
CA GLN A 161 -12.04 3.99 22.88
C GLN A 161 -10.62 3.51 22.55
N PRO A 162 -9.69 4.42 22.20
CA PRO A 162 -8.30 4.07 21.93
C PRO A 162 -7.58 3.39 23.09
N GLU A 163 -7.95 3.74 24.32
CA GLU A 163 -7.37 3.18 25.54
C GLU A 163 -7.59 1.67 25.64
N GLN A 164 -8.78 1.19 25.28
CA GLN A 164 -9.11 -0.25 25.25
C GLN A 164 -8.24 -1.01 24.24
N VAL A 165 -7.92 -0.36 23.11
CA VAL A 165 -7.04 -0.96 22.11
C VAL A 165 -5.60 -1.03 22.62
N PHE A 166 -5.16 -0.03 23.38
CA PHE A 166 -3.83 -0.04 23.98
C PHE A 166 -3.72 -1.10 25.09
N GLU A 167 -4.75 -1.24 25.95
CA GLU A 167 -4.83 -2.34 26.93
C GLU A 167 -4.69 -3.71 26.24
N LYS A 168 -5.28 -3.90 25.07
CA LYS A 168 -5.09 -5.13 24.30
C LYS A 168 -3.65 -5.32 23.82
N VAL A 169 -2.96 -4.25 23.45
CA VAL A 169 -1.52 -4.33 23.12
C VAL A 169 -0.70 -4.79 24.33
N GLU A 170 -1.00 -4.27 25.53
CA GLU A 170 -0.31 -4.67 26.77
C GLU A 170 -0.60 -6.12 27.13
N GLU A 171 -1.83 -6.60 26.93
CA GLU A 171 -2.23 -8.00 27.10
C GLU A 171 -1.40 -8.91 26.18
N GLU A 172 -1.37 -8.66 24.87
CA GLU A 172 -0.60 -9.46 23.93
C GLU A 172 0.91 -9.45 24.21
N LEU A 173 1.45 -8.33 24.66
CA LEU A 173 2.85 -8.27 25.10
C LEU A 173 3.10 -9.12 26.35
N ALA A 174 2.15 -9.21 27.28
CA ALA A 174 2.26 -10.05 28.46
C ALA A 174 2.15 -11.54 28.09
N GLU A 175 1.27 -11.91 27.17
CA GLU A 175 1.11 -13.27 26.65
C GLU A 175 2.37 -13.71 25.90
N LEU A 176 2.91 -12.89 25.01
CA LEU A 176 4.18 -13.15 24.35
C LEU A 176 5.32 -13.39 25.36
N LYS A 177 5.41 -12.55 26.40
CA LYS A 177 6.43 -12.71 27.45
C LYS A 177 6.26 -14.03 28.20
N SER A 178 5.02 -14.46 28.44
CA SER A 178 4.70 -15.75 29.09
C SER A 178 5.13 -16.93 28.21
N GLU A 179 4.83 -16.88 26.89
CA GLU A 179 5.21 -17.95 25.98
C GLU A 179 6.73 -18.03 25.75
N ILE A 180 7.43 -16.89 25.74
CA ILE A 180 8.91 -16.88 25.72
C ILE A 180 9.48 -17.65 26.92
N ALA A 181 8.90 -17.48 28.13
CA ALA A 181 9.33 -18.20 29.32
C ALA A 181 9.09 -19.72 29.24
N LYS A 182 8.08 -20.15 28.47
CA LYS A 182 7.78 -21.58 28.24
C LYS A 182 8.67 -22.19 27.15
N GLY A 183 9.23 -21.39 26.24
CA GLY A 183 10.23 -21.82 25.26
C GLY A 183 9.67 -22.54 24.02
N ASN A 184 8.36 -22.57 23.80
CA ASN A 184 7.77 -23.16 22.58
C ASN A 184 7.75 -22.14 21.43
N LYS A 185 8.50 -22.43 20.36
CA LYS A 185 8.65 -21.51 19.23
C LYS A 185 7.35 -21.23 18.49
N ASP A 186 6.49 -22.21 18.32
CA ASP A 186 5.25 -22.06 17.55
C ASP A 186 4.27 -21.12 18.29
N THR A 187 4.15 -21.25 19.61
CA THR A 187 3.31 -20.37 20.41
C THR A 187 3.92 -18.96 20.50
N ILE A 188 5.25 -18.84 20.63
CA ILE A 188 5.94 -17.53 20.60
C ILE A 188 5.70 -16.81 19.27
N GLU A 189 5.74 -17.52 18.13
CA GLU A 189 5.47 -16.94 16.82
C GLU A 189 4.02 -16.45 16.71
N ASN A 190 3.06 -17.21 17.22
CA ASN A 190 1.66 -16.81 17.25
C ASN A 190 1.45 -15.52 18.07
N GLU A 191 1.90 -15.50 19.32
CA GLU A 191 1.78 -14.33 20.19
C GLU A 191 2.50 -13.10 19.62
N PHE A 192 3.64 -13.30 18.96
CA PHE A 192 4.32 -12.20 18.28
C PHE A 192 3.46 -11.66 17.14
N GLY A 193 2.74 -12.52 16.43
CA GLY A 193 1.77 -12.14 15.41
C GLY A 193 0.62 -11.32 16.01
N ASP A 194 0.09 -11.71 17.17
CA ASP A 194 -1.00 -11.02 17.85
C ASP A 194 -0.57 -9.67 18.40
N VAL A 195 0.66 -9.52 18.91
CA VAL A 195 1.26 -8.21 19.23
C VAL A 195 1.30 -7.30 18.00
N LEU A 196 1.79 -7.80 16.85
CA LEU A 196 1.83 -6.98 15.62
C LEU A 196 0.42 -6.59 15.17
N PHE A 197 -0.54 -7.50 15.23
CA PHE A 197 -1.93 -7.25 14.84
C PHE A 197 -2.60 -6.21 15.75
N SER A 198 -2.40 -6.29 17.06
CA SER A 198 -2.92 -5.32 18.04
C SER A 198 -2.27 -3.93 17.86
N MET A 199 -0.95 -3.87 17.60
CA MET A 199 -0.25 -2.62 17.30
C MET A 199 -0.77 -1.95 16.02
N ILE A 200 -1.06 -2.73 14.96
CA ILE A 200 -1.65 -2.22 13.73
C ILE A 200 -3.05 -1.65 14.01
N ASN A 201 -3.83 -2.31 14.84
CA ASN A 201 -5.14 -1.81 15.27
C ASN A 201 -5.02 -0.50 16.05
N TYR A 202 -4.07 -0.41 16.96
CA TYR A 202 -3.82 0.82 17.70
C TYR A 202 -3.41 1.98 16.78
N ALA A 203 -2.55 1.73 15.80
CA ALA A 203 -2.19 2.72 14.79
C ALA A 203 -3.44 3.24 14.04
N ARG A 204 -4.37 2.35 13.68
CA ARG A 204 -5.64 2.71 13.04
C ARG A 204 -6.47 3.67 13.91
N PHE A 205 -6.59 3.41 15.22
CA PHE A 205 -7.27 4.30 16.16
C PHE A 205 -6.60 5.67 16.25
N LEU A 206 -5.27 5.72 16.20
CA LEU A 206 -4.50 6.95 16.13
C LEU A 206 -4.55 7.65 14.76
N LYS A 207 -5.30 7.08 13.78
CA LYS A 207 -5.35 7.56 12.39
C LYS A 207 -3.98 7.58 11.70
N ILE A 208 -3.12 6.63 12.07
CA ILE A 208 -1.80 6.42 11.50
C ILE A 208 -1.85 5.20 10.57
N ASN A 209 -1.33 5.34 9.36
CA ASN A 209 -1.09 4.19 8.49
C ASN A 209 0.17 3.47 8.98
N PRO A 210 0.09 2.19 9.43
CA PRO A 210 1.23 1.48 10.02
C PRO A 210 2.33 1.16 9.00
N GLU A 211 1.98 0.88 7.74
CA GLU A 211 2.93 0.64 6.66
C GLU A 211 3.78 1.88 6.40
N ASN A 212 3.13 3.04 6.21
CA ASN A 212 3.82 4.32 6.01
C ASN A 212 4.68 4.71 7.23
N ALA A 213 4.22 4.40 8.44
CA ALA A 213 4.96 4.71 9.67
C ALA A 213 6.24 3.88 9.78
N LEU A 214 6.16 2.58 9.44
CA LEU A 214 7.30 1.68 9.45
C LEU A 214 8.28 2.05 8.31
N GLU A 215 7.77 2.33 7.10
CA GLU A 215 8.62 2.71 5.97
C GLU A 215 9.40 4.01 6.23
N ARG A 216 8.77 5.02 6.81
CA ARG A 216 9.50 6.23 7.28
C ARG A 216 10.60 5.90 8.28
N THR A 217 10.41 4.88 9.10
CA THR A 217 11.42 4.43 10.05
C THR A 217 12.55 3.69 9.35
N ASN A 218 12.23 2.84 8.36
CA ASN A 218 13.20 2.18 7.50
C ASN A 218 14.08 3.21 6.78
N LYS A 219 13.49 4.21 6.12
CA LYS A 219 14.20 5.30 5.45
C LYS A 219 15.13 6.06 6.41
N LYS A 220 14.64 6.37 7.62
CA LYS A 220 15.49 7.01 8.65
C LYS A 220 16.67 6.12 9.06
N PHE A 221 16.44 4.83 9.22
CA PHE A 221 17.49 3.88 9.59
C PHE A 221 18.54 3.79 8.47
N ILE A 222 18.10 3.62 7.22
CA ILE A 222 18.97 3.54 6.04
C ILE A 222 19.84 4.82 5.93
N LYS A 223 19.22 6.00 6.01
CA LYS A 223 19.93 7.28 5.94
C LYS A 223 21.02 7.38 7.02
N ARG A 224 20.69 7.01 8.25
CA ARG A 224 21.65 7.04 9.37
C ARG A 224 22.77 6.02 9.20
N PHE A 225 22.45 4.84 8.71
CA PHE A 225 23.44 3.81 8.49
C PHE A 225 24.40 4.19 7.35
N GLN A 226 23.90 4.77 6.25
CA GLN A 226 24.72 5.32 5.17
C GLN A 226 25.66 6.43 5.66
N TYR A 227 25.19 7.28 6.58
CA TYR A 227 26.06 8.26 7.23
C TYR A 227 27.19 7.58 8.00
N LEU A 228 26.88 6.59 8.80
CA LEU A 228 27.87 5.79 9.54
C LEU A 228 28.88 5.12 8.60
N GLU A 229 28.41 4.55 7.48
CA GLU A 229 29.29 3.98 6.44
C GLU A 229 30.22 5.05 5.84
N SER A 230 29.72 6.26 5.61
CA SER A 230 30.54 7.37 5.11
C SER A 230 31.65 7.77 6.08
N LYS A 231 31.34 7.78 7.39
CA LYS A 231 32.32 8.06 8.46
C LYS A 231 33.38 6.95 8.58
N SER A 232 32.93 5.69 8.51
CA SER A 232 33.83 4.52 8.48
C SER A 232 34.84 4.62 7.33
N LYS A 233 34.38 4.97 6.13
CA LYS A 233 35.23 5.19 4.96
C LYS A 233 36.19 6.36 5.17
N ALA A 234 35.76 7.47 5.74
CA ALA A 234 36.58 8.64 6.00
C ALA A 234 37.69 8.38 7.03
N LEU A 235 37.46 7.45 7.95
CA LEU A 235 38.45 7.04 8.97
C LEU A 235 39.34 5.89 8.51
N ASP A 236 39.14 5.37 7.31
CA ASP A 236 39.79 4.15 6.81
C ASP A 236 39.73 2.97 7.80
N LYS A 237 38.60 2.92 8.54
CA LYS A 237 38.31 1.89 9.54
C LYS A 237 37.02 1.15 9.16
N PRO A 238 37.11 -0.09 8.65
CA PRO A 238 35.92 -0.88 8.29
C PRO A 238 34.96 -1.06 9.46
N LEU A 239 33.65 -1.07 9.20
CA LEU A 239 32.62 -1.22 10.25
C LEU A 239 32.82 -2.46 11.14
N LYS A 240 33.29 -3.57 10.57
CA LYS A 240 33.58 -4.81 11.31
C LYS A 240 34.70 -4.65 12.37
N ASP A 241 35.54 -3.63 12.22
CA ASP A 241 36.66 -3.34 13.10
C ASP A 241 36.33 -2.20 14.09
N MET A 242 35.10 -1.66 14.01
CA MET A 242 34.57 -0.67 14.93
C MET A 242 33.83 -1.34 16.08
N THR A 243 33.94 -0.79 17.26
CA THR A 243 33.10 -1.16 18.39
C THR A 243 31.70 -0.55 18.24
N LEU A 244 30.69 -1.14 18.91
CA LEU A 244 29.34 -0.58 18.93
C LEU A 244 29.35 0.88 19.46
N ALA A 245 30.14 1.15 20.49
CA ALA A 245 30.26 2.49 21.06
C ALA A 245 30.80 3.53 20.07
N GLU A 246 31.77 3.15 19.23
CA GLU A 246 32.27 4.02 18.15
C GLU A 246 31.21 4.26 17.06
N MET A 247 30.46 3.22 16.71
CA MET A 247 29.36 3.33 15.75
C MET A 247 28.21 4.20 16.31
N ASP A 248 27.90 4.09 17.60
CA ASP A 248 26.86 4.87 18.25
C ASP A 248 27.15 6.38 18.24
N VAL A 249 28.41 6.80 18.31
CA VAL A 249 28.77 8.22 18.17
C VAL A 249 28.29 8.77 16.83
N PHE A 250 28.59 8.08 15.73
CA PHE A 250 28.16 8.50 14.39
C PHE A 250 26.66 8.35 14.18
N TRP A 251 26.07 7.35 14.82
CA TRP A 251 24.62 7.17 14.82
C TRP A 251 23.87 8.33 15.49
N GLU A 252 24.38 8.82 16.61
CA GLU A 252 23.83 10.00 17.29
C GLU A 252 24.06 11.28 16.47
N GLU A 253 25.23 11.45 15.84
CA GLU A 253 25.47 12.57 14.90
C GLU A 253 24.43 12.55 13.77
N ALA A 254 24.13 11.37 13.20
CA ALA A 254 23.18 11.20 12.10
C ALA A 254 21.74 11.56 12.48
N LYS A 255 21.37 11.60 13.78
CA LYS A 255 20.01 12.00 14.22
C LYS A 255 19.77 13.50 14.06
N SER A 256 20.84 14.30 13.98
CA SER A 256 20.78 15.76 13.86
C SER A 256 20.81 16.26 12.40
N LEU A 257 20.92 15.32 11.42
CA LEU A 257 20.91 15.57 9.98
C LEU A 257 19.54 15.24 9.35
#